data_03f096267d5a68a5836bd467298626a0
#
_entry.id   03f096267d5a68a5836bd467298626a0
#
_cell.length_a   1.000
_cell.length_b   1.000
_cell.length_c   1.000
_cell.angle_alpha   90.00
_cell.angle_beta   90.00
_cell.angle_gamma   90.00
#
_symmetry.space_group_name_H-M   'P 1'
#
loop_
_entity.id
_entity.type
_entity.pdbx_description
1 polymer ?
#
loop_
_entity_poly.entity_id
_entity_poly.type
_entity_poly.pdbx_seq_one_letter_code
_entity_poly.pdbx_strand_id
1 'polypeptide(L)'
;VFAAALGGNLSLIGAPGNLIAQSALQNIGSGFGFFEYAKVGLPMLVCGILYFLTIGYKFLPNNSNSSEVGSIGEQRDYSHVPRWKQILSLVVLIATILGMIFEKQTGISLTVAGCIGALVLVITGVLTEKQAYKAIDSQTIFIFGGTLALAKALEMTRSEEHTSEL
;
A
#
# COMPACT_ATOMS: atom_id res chain seq x y z
N VAL A 1 7.83 5.70 -11.24
CA VAL A 1 8.23 5.47 -9.85
C VAL A 1 7.85 6.67 -8.98
N PHE A 2 8.30 7.91 -9.26
CA PHE A 2 8.01 9.09 -8.40
C PHE A 2 6.51 9.40 -8.25
N ALA A 3 5.73 9.33 -9.34
CA ALA A 3 4.30 9.56 -9.29
C ALA A 3 3.57 8.53 -8.40
N ALA A 4 4.02 7.27 -8.43
CA ALA A 4 3.48 6.22 -7.58
C ALA A 4 3.83 6.45 -6.10
N ALA A 5 5.08 6.86 -5.81
CA ALA A 5 5.50 7.18 -4.44
C ALA A 5 4.73 8.37 -3.85
N LEU A 6 4.53 9.44 -4.63
CA LEU A 6 3.72 10.59 -4.21
C LEU A 6 2.25 10.23 -4.02
N GLY A 7 1.70 9.38 -4.93
CA GLY A 7 0.32 8.89 -4.82
C GLY A 7 0.09 7.98 -3.61
N GLY A 8 1.12 7.23 -3.20
CA GLY A 8 1.07 6.37 -2.02
C GLY A 8 0.81 7.13 -0.71
N ASN A 9 1.13 8.40 -0.65
CA ASN A 9 0.88 9.23 0.54
C ASN A 9 -0.56 9.78 0.62
N LEU A 10 -1.43 9.46 -0.35
CA LEU A 10 -2.82 9.93 -0.34
C LEU A 10 -3.75 9.05 0.50
N SER A 11 -3.35 7.81 0.77
CA SER A 11 -4.16 6.88 1.55
C SER A 11 -3.33 6.12 2.57
N LEU A 12 -4.00 5.61 3.58
CA LEU A 12 -3.36 4.83 4.65
C LEU A 12 -2.64 3.58 4.10
N ILE A 13 -3.18 2.93 3.08
CA ILE A 13 -2.63 1.70 2.49
C ILE A 13 -1.61 2.00 1.39
N GLY A 14 -1.52 3.22 0.92
CA GLY A 14 -0.72 3.57 -0.25
C GLY A 14 0.80 3.38 -0.06
N ALA A 15 1.29 3.34 1.17
CA ALA A 15 2.68 3.05 1.48
C ALA A 15 2.79 2.20 2.76
N PRO A 16 3.72 1.22 2.82
CA PRO A 16 3.92 0.40 4.00
C PRO A 16 4.25 1.21 5.27
N GLY A 17 4.98 2.32 5.13
CA GLY A 17 5.32 3.22 6.24
C GLY A 17 4.09 3.84 6.91
N ASN A 18 3.02 4.08 6.16
CA ASN A 18 1.77 4.63 6.69
C ASN A 18 1.10 3.62 7.65
N LEU A 19 1.16 2.33 7.32
CA LEU A 19 0.62 1.26 8.18
C LEU A 19 1.41 1.09 9.47
N ILE A 20 2.74 1.27 9.42
CA ILE A 20 3.59 1.25 10.63
C ILE A 20 3.23 2.42 11.53
N ALA A 21 3.15 3.63 10.98
CA ALA A 21 2.76 4.81 11.73
C ALA A 21 1.36 4.65 12.34
N GLN A 22 0.42 4.07 11.59
CA GLN A 22 -0.92 3.76 12.07
C GLN A 22 -0.89 2.78 13.25
N SER A 23 -0.13 1.69 13.16
CA SER A 23 -0.04 0.70 14.23
C SER A 23 0.56 1.29 15.51
N ALA A 24 1.55 2.16 15.40
CA ALA A 24 2.15 2.86 16.53
C ALA A 24 1.14 3.81 17.19
N LEU A 25 0.36 4.55 16.40
CA LEU A 25 -0.65 5.47 16.90
C LEU A 25 -1.86 4.76 17.53
N GLN A 26 -2.26 3.63 17.01
CA GLN A 26 -3.32 2.81 17.61
C GLN A 26 -2.96 2.33 19.02
N ASN A 27 -1.68 2.06 19.29
CA ASN A 27 -1.20 1.66 20.62
C ASN A 27 -1.37 2.77 21.68
N ILE A 28 -1.43 4.03 21.26
CA ILE A 28 -1.68 5.19 22.16
C ILE A 28 -3.13 5.70 22.09
N GLY A 29 -4.04 4.90 21.52
CA GLY A 29 -5.46 5.22 21.44
C GLY A 29 -5.84 6.24 20.38
N SER A 30 -4.91 6.60 19.49
CA SER A 30 -5.14 7.49 18.36
C SER A 30 -4.90 6.72 17.05
N GLY A 31 -5.72 6.95 16.03
CA GLY A 31 -5.54 6.35 14.73
C GLY A 31 -6.02 7.26 13.61
N PHE A 32 -5.34 7.24 12.48
CA PHE A 32 -5.77 7.99 11.30
C PHE A 32 -6.90 7.26 10.57
N GLY A 33 -7.85 8.01 10.03
CA GLY A 33 -8.79 7.49 9.06
C GLY A 33 -8.13 7.24 7.71
N PHE A 34 -8.80 6.45 6.86
CA PHE A 34 -8.28 6.02 5.56
C PHE A 34 -7.73 7.17 4.70
N PHE A 35 -8.41 8.31 4.67
CA PHE A 35 -8.02 9.51 3.90
C PHE A 35 -7.40 10.63 4.73
N GLU A 36 -7.13 10.44 6.00
CA GLU A 36 -6.51 11.50 6.80
C GLU A 36 -5.08 11.81 6.36
N TYR A 37 -4.38 10.81 5.83
CA TYR A 37 -3.09 11.00 5.17
C TYR A 37 -3.15 11.94 3.97
N ALA A 38 -4.28 11.98 3.27
CA ALA A 38 -4.47 12.87 2.12
C ALA A 38 -4.34 14.35 2.49
N LYS A 39 -4.62 14.74 3.73
CA LYS A 39 -4.46 16.13 4.19
C LYS A 39 -3.01 16.62 4.06
N VAL A 40 -2.05 15.75 4.26
CA VAL A 40 -0.61 16.04 4.10
C VAL A 40 -0.13 15.59 2.72
N GLY A 41 -0.60 14.43 2.25
CA GLY A 41 -0.18 13.85 0.97
C GLY A 41 -0.60 14.69 -0.24
N LEU A 42 -1.77 15.34 -0.20
CA LEU A 42 -2.26 16.15 -1.31
C LEU A 42 -1.39 17.41 -1.57
N PRO A 43 -1.03 18.23 -0.57
CA PRO A 43 -0.05 19.29 -0.75
C PRO A 43 1.29 18.79 -1.27
N MET A 44 1.80 17.67 -0.75
CA MET A 44 3.05 17.06 -1.21
C MET A 44 2.95 16.64 -2.69
N LEU A 45 1.85 16.04 -3.09
CA LEU A 45 1.60 15.63 -4.47
C LEU A 45 1.56 16.84 -5.40
N VAL A 46 0.85 17.90 -5.03
CA VAL A 46 0.80 19.15 -5.81
C VAL A 46 2.19 19.77 -5.95
N CYS A 47 2.94 19.90 -4.87
CA CYS A 47 4.32 20.38 -4.91
C CYS A 47 5.22 19.50 -5.78
N GLY A 48 5.08 18.18 -5.69
CA GLY A 48 5.81 17.23 -6.53
C GLY A 48 5.50 17.39 -8.01
N ILE A 49 4.23 17.54 -8.37
CA ILE A 49 3.81 17.78 -9.76
C ILE A 49 4.39 19.11 -10.25
N LEU A 50 4.28 20.18 -9.49
CA LEU A 50 4.83 21.49 -9.85
C LEU A 50 6.35 21.44 -10.02
N TYR A 51 7.05 20.74 -9.12
CA TYR A 51 8.48 20.53 -9.25
C TYR A 51 8.85 19.81 -10.54
N PHE A 52 8.15 18.72 -10.89
CA PHE A 52 8.43 17.96 -12.11
C PHE A 52 8.10 18.75 -13.38
N LEU A 53 7.05 19.56 -13.35
CA LEU A 53 6.69 20.40 -14.49
C LEU A 53 7.66 21.55 -14.73
N THR A 54 8.26 22.09 -13.66
CA THR A 54 9.15 23.28 -13.74
C THR A 54 10.62 22.89 -13.89
N ILE A 55 11.13 22.06 -13.02
CA ILE A 55 12.56 21.76 -12.87
C ILE A 55 12.87 20.31 -13.22
N GLY A 56 12.05 19.37 -12.73
CA GLY A 56 12.30 17.94 -12.84
C GLY A 56 12.33 17.43 -14.28
N TYR A 57 11.57 18.06 -15.17
CA TYR A 57 11.59 17.76 -16.62
C TYR A 57 12.98 17.92 -17.24
N LYS A 58 13.78 18.90 -16.77
CA LYS A 58 15.13 19.16 -17.31
C LYS A 58 16.17 18.13 -16.87
N PHE A 59 15.93 17.45 -15.74
CA PHE A 59 16.85 16.46 -15.17
C PHE A 59 16.53 15.02 -15.57
N LEU A 60 15.41 14.78 -16.27
CA LEU A 60 15.13 13.44 -16.79
C LEU A 60 16.10 13.13 -17.94
N PRO A 61 16.88 12.05 -17.84
CA PRO A 61 17.71 11.59 -18.94
C PRO A 61 16.82 11.23 -20.13
N ASN A 62 17.14 11.76 -21.28
CA ASN A 62 16.42 11.52 -22.53
C ASN A 62 16.83 10.13 -23.05
N ASN A 63 16.39 9.06 -22.38
CA ASN A 63 16.59 7.69 -22.84
C ASN A 63 15.60 7.40 -23.98
N SER A 64 16.01 7.73 -25.20
CA SER A 64 15.31 7.34 -26.43
C SER A 64 15.35 5.82 -26.72
N ASN A 65 16.01 5.04 -25.88
CA ASN A 65 15.98 3.58 -25.95
C ASN A 65 14.79 3.03 -25.14
N SER A 66 13.62 3.14 -25.73
CA SER A 66 12.34 2.67 -25.18
C SER A 66 12.20 1.15 -25.07
N SER A 67 13.28 0.39 -25.22
CA SER A 67 13.24 -1.08 -25.20
C SER A 67 13.17 -1.70 -23.80
N GLU A 68 13.50 -0.95 -22.73
CA GLU A 68 13.49 -1.52 -21.38
C GLU A 68 12.28 -1.09 -20.53
N VAL A 69 11.50 -0.10 -20.96
CA VAL A 69 10.27 0.31 -20.26
C VAL A 69 9.14 -0.70 -20.45
N GLY A 70 9.26 -1.59 -21.44
CA GLY A 70 8.28 -2.64 -21.73
C GLY A 70 8.26 -3.82 -20.76
N SER A 71 9.26 -3.95 -19.86
CA SER A 71 9.34 -5.12 -18.98
C SER A 71 8.78 -4.90 -17.56
N ILE A 72 8.33 -3.68 -17.22
CA ILE A 72 7.74 -3.39 -15.89
C ILE A 72 6.24 -3.75 -15.81
N GLY A 73 5.66 -4.18 -16.88
CA GLY A 73 4.34 -4.78 -16.94
C GLY A 73 4.41 -5.89 -17.96
N GLU A 74 4.72 -7.10 -17.50
CA GLU A 74 4.35 -8.29 -18.27
C GLU A 74 2.87 -8.09 -18.61
N GLN A 75 2.58 -7.68 -19.84
CA GLN A 75 1.20 -7.61 -20.35
C GLN A 75 0.67 -9.04 -20.33
N ARG A 76 0.20 -9.46 -19.16
CA ARG A 76 -0.55 -10.71 -19.07
C ARG A 76 -1.77 -10.53 -19.93
N ASP A 77 -1.80 -11.29 -21.00
CA ASP A 77 -2.95 -11.32 -21.90
C ASP A 77 -4.17 -11.86 -21.13
N TYR A 78 -5.02 -10.95 -20.69
CA TYR A 78 -6.26 -11.27 -19.99
C TYR A 78 -7.42 -11.54 -20.94
N SER A 79 -7.19 -11.69 -22.23
CA SER A 79 -8.22 -11.97 -23.25
C SER A 79 -8.97 -13.28 -22.99
N HIS A 80 -8.34 -14.23 -22.27
CA HIS A 80 -8.96 -15.50 -21.87
C HIS A 80 -9.81 -15.44 -20.60
N VAL A 81 -9.83 -14.32 -19.87
CA VAL A 81 -10.62 -14.22 -18.65
C VAL A 81 -12.05 -13.80 -19.00
N PRO A 82 -13.06 -14.58 -18.66
CA PRO A 82 -14.46 -14.25 -18.96
C PRO A 82 -14.85 -12.93 -18.31
N ARG A 83 -15.58 -12.10 -19.05
CA ARG A 83 -15.96 -10.73 -18.63
C ARG A 83 -16.63 -10.67 -17.25
N TRP A 84 -17.41 -11.69 -16.89
CA TRP A 84 -18.06 -11.72 -15.58
C TRP A 84 -17.06 -11.78 -14.42
N LYS A 85 -15.92 -12.50 -14.58
CA LYS A 85 -14.85 -12.53 -13.57
C LYS A 85 -14.16 -11.17 -13.42
N GLN A 86 -13.98 -10.45 -14.53
CA GLN A 86 -13.40 -9.10 -14.51
C GLN A 86 -14.33 -8.13 -13.79
N ILE A 87 -15.63 -8.18 -14.09
CA ILE A 87 -16.62 -7.31 -13.44
C ILE A 87 -16.73 -7.67 -11.96
N LEU A 88 -16.77 -8.95 -11.61
CA LEU A 88 -16.86 -9.39 -10.22
C LEU A 88 -15.61 -8.97 -9.41
N SER A 89 -14.43 -9.10 -9.99
CA SER A 89 -13.19 -8.63 -9.38
C SER A 89 -13.22 -7.12 -9.11
N LEU A 90 -13.71 -6.33 -10.07
CA LEU A 90 -13.85 -4.89 -9.92
C LEU A 90 -14.87 -4.53 -8.82
N VAL A 91 -16.01 -5.21 -8.80
CA VAL A 91 -17.05 -4.99 -7.78
C VAL A 91 -16.52 -5.31 -6.38
N VAL A 92 -15.85 -6.45 -6.21
CA VAL A 92 -15.26 -6.83 -4.92
C VAL A 92 -14.18 -5.83 -4.51
N LEU A 93 -13.34 -5.36 -5.44
CA LEU A 93 -12.33 -4.35 -5.17
C LEU A 93 -12.98 -3.05 -4.67
N ILE A 94 -13.98 -2.55 -5.36
CA ILE A 94 -14.72 -1.33 -4.96
C ILE A 94 -15.39 -1.54 -3.60
N ALA A 95 -16.04 -2.68 -3.39
CA ALA A 95 -16.69 -2.98 -2.12
C ALA A 95 -15.70 -3.04 -0.95
N THR A 96 -14.51 -3.63 -1.18
CA THR A 96 -13.44 -3.67 -0.18
C THR A 96 -12.94 -2.28 0.16
N ILE A 97 -12.69 -1.43 -0.86
CA ILE A 97 -12.25 -0.04 -0.65
C ILE A 97 -13.32 0.75 0.12
N LEU A 98 -14.61 0.60 -0.25
CA LEU A 98 -15.69 1.23 0.49
C LEU A 98 -15.75 0.75 1.94
N GLY A 99 -15.60 -0.56 2.18
CA GLY A 99 -15.53 -1.12 3.53
C GLY A 99 -14.39 -0.51 4.36
N MET A 100 -13.24 -0.28 3.73
CA MET A 100 -12.08 0.37 4.38
C MET A 100 -12.33 1.85 4.67
N ILE A 101 -13.00 2.57 3.77
CA ILE A 101 -13.35 3.99 3.98
C ILE A 101 -14.31 4.15 5.16
N PHE A 102 -15.27 3.23 5.28
CA PHE A 102 -16.26 3.25 6.35
C PHE A 102 -15.81 2.53 7.64
N GLU A 103 -14.52 2.27 7.81
CA GLU A 103 -13.94 1.60 9.00
C GLU A 103 -14.43 2.22 10.31
N LYS A 104 -14.43 3.55 10.43
CA LYS A 104 -14.86 4.27 11.65
C LYS A 104 -16.35 4.09 11.96
N GLN A 105 -17.17 3.77 10.96
CA GLN A 105 -18.63 3.59 11.13
C GLN A 105 -19.00 2.12 11.35
N THR A 106 -18.29 1.20 10.68
CA THR A 106 -18.55 -0.23 10.74
C THR A 106 -17.81 -0.92 11.89
N GLY A 107 -16.77 -0.30 12.43
CA GLY A 107 -15.88 -0.88 13.43
C GLY A 107 -15.02 -2.05 12.90
N ILE A 108 -15.03 -2.29 11.59
CA ILE A 108 -14.25 -3.35 10.94
C ILE A 108 -12.88 -2.76 10.58
N SER A 109 -11.80 -3.32 11.15
CA SER A 109 -10.46 -2.84 10.83
C SER A 109 -10.12 -3.06 9.35
N LEU A 110 -9.28 -2.16 8.81
CA LEU A 110 -8.79 -2.21 7.44
C LEU A 110 -8.28 -3.60 7.03
N THR A 111 -7.53 -4.23 7.92
CA THR A 111 -6.95 -5.57 7.69
C THR A 111 -8.04 -6.62 7.50
N VAL A 112 -9.07 -6.59 8.33
CA VAL A 112 -10.20 -7.53 8.24
C VAL A 112 -10.98 -7.30 6.95
N ALA A 113 -11.25 -6.05 6.57
CA ALA A 113 -11.93 -5.72 5.32
C ALA A 113 -11.14 -6.24 4.10
N GLY A 114 -9.81 -6.06 4.09
CA GLY A 114 -8.93 -6.59 3.05
C GLY A 114 -8.93 -8.12 2.97
N CYS A 115 -8.85 -8.80 4.13
CA CYS A 115 -8.90 -10.26 4.20
C CYS A 115 -10.23 -10.81 3.69
N ILE A 116 -11.36 -10.19 4.06
CA ILE A 116 -12.69 -10.57 3.57
C ILE A 116 -12.77 -10.42 2.05
N GLY A 117 -12.31 -9.28 1.51
CA GLY A 117 -12.27 -9.04 0.07
C GLY A 117 -11.45 -10.10 -0.69
N ALA A 118 -10.27 -10.45 -0.19
CA ALA A 118 -9.43 -11.48 -0.76
C ALA A 118 -10.10 -12.87 -0.70
N LEU A 119 -10.72 -13.23 0.44
CA LEU A 119 -11.44 -14.47 0.61
C LEU A 119 -12.63 -14.59 -0.37
N VAL A 120 -13.39 -13.53 -0.55
CA VAL A 120 -14.51 -13.51 -1.50
C VAL A 120 -14.01 -13.79 -2.91
N LEU A 121 -12.89 -13.25 -3.36
CA LEU A 121 -12.30 -13.51 -4.67
C LEU A 121 -11.89 -14.97 -4.87
N VAL A 122 -11.41 -15.62 -3.81
CA VAL A 122 -11.04 -17.04 -3.85
C VAL A 122 -12.29 -17.93 -3.86
N ILE A 123 -13.26 -17.68 -2.97
CA ILE A 123 -14.49 -18.48 -2.85
C ILE A 123 -15.33 -18.37 -4.14
N THR A 124 -15.42 -17.20 -4.75
CA THR A 124 -16.14 -17.01 -6.01
C THR A 124 -15.43 -17.61 -7.22
N GLY A 125 -14.22 -18.17 -7.03
CA GLY A 125 -13.45 -18.81 -8.10
C GLY A 125 -12.93 -17.84 -9.18
N VAL A 126 -12.91 -16.55 -8.85
CA VAL A 126 -12.26 -15.51 -9.69
C VAL A 126 -10.76 -15.74 -9.66
N LEU A 127 -10.22 -15.98 -8.47
CA LEU A 127 -8.83 -16.30 -8.23
C LEU A 127 -8.70 -17.79 -7.84
N THR A 128 -7.81 -18.52 -8.50
CA THR A 128 -7.46 -19.87 -8.06
C THR A 128 -6.51 -19.81 -6.87
N GLU A 129 -6.55 -20.83 -5.99
CA GLU A 129 -5.66 -20.92 -4.83
C GLU A 129 -4.19 -20.71 -5.19
N LYS A 130 -3.73 -21.35 -6.28
CA LYS A 130 -2.34 -21.20 -6.77
C LYS A 130 -1.99 -19.77 -7.17
N GLN A 131 -2.96 -19.04 -7.76
CA GLN A 131 -2.78 -17.64 -8.13
C GLN A 131 -2.77 -16.75 -6.89
N ALA A 132 -3.62 -17.05 -5.90
CA ALA A 132 -3.63 -16.34 -4.61
C ALA A 132 -2.29 -16.50 -3.87
N TYR A 133 -1.77 -17.73 -3.77
CA TYR A 133 -0.46 -17.97 -3.17
C TYR A 133 0.68 -17.27 -3.93
N LYS A 134 0.65 -17.29 -5.26
CA LYS A 134 1.66 -16.62 -6.08
C LYS A 134 1.60 -15.09 -5.99
N ALA A 135 0.45 -14.54 -5.65
CA ALA A 135 0.27 -13.10 -5.45
C ALA A 135 0.85 -12.60 -4.12
N ILE A 136 1.09 -13.50 -3.16
CA ILE A 136 1.72 -13.17 -1.88
C ILE A 136 3.21 -12.99 -2.11
N ASP A 137 3.69 -11.76 -2.00
CA ASP A 137 5.10 -11.46 -2.04
C ASP A 137 5.75 -11.77 -0.69
N SER A 138 6.21 -13.01 -0.55
CA SER A 138 6.88 -13.48 0.67
C SER A 138 8.13 -12.66 1.00
N GLN A 139 8.86 -12.18 -0.01
CA GLN A 139 10.07 -11.38 0.19
C GLN A 139 9.74 -10.08 0.91
N THR A 140 8.72 -9.37 0.45
CA THR A 140 8.26 -8.13 1.09
C THR A 140 7.81 -8.39 2.53
N ILE A 141 7.09 -9.48 2.79
CA ILE A 141 6.63 -9.84 4.14
C ILE A 141 7.80 -10.08 5.08
N PHE A 142 8.82 -10.85 4.65
CA PHE A 142 10.00 -11.13 5.47
C PHE A 142 10.86 -9.89 5.72
N ILE A 143 11.07 -9.04 4.72
CA ILE A 143 11.79 -7.78 4.88
C ILE A 143 11.04 -6.88 5.88
N PHE A 144 9.73 -6.78 5.74
CA PHE A 144 8.91 -5.93 6.60
C PHE A 144 8.90 -6.43 8.05
N GLY A 145 8.67 -7.73 8.24
CA GLY A 145 8.70 -8.36 9.56
C GLY A 145 10.07 -8.27 10.24
N GLY A 146 11.14 -8.50 9.48
CA GLY A 146 12.51 -8.36 9.98
C GLY A 146 12.85 -6.92 10.37
N THR A 147 12.44 -5.93 9.57
CA THR A 147 12.66 -4.51 9.86
C THR A 147 11.89 -4.08 11.10
N LEU A 148 10.64 -4.53 11.26
CA LEU A 148 9.85 -4.25 12.46
C LEU A 148 10.46 -4.87 13.72
N ALA A 149 10.92 -6.12 13.62
CA ALA A 149 11.59 -6.80 14.74
C ALA A 149 12.87 -6.06 15.16
N LEU A 150 13.68 -5.63 14.16
CA LEU A 150 14.89 -4.85 14.41
C LEU A 150 14.58 -3.49 15.03
N ALA A 151 13.58 -2.77 14.51
CA ALA A 151 13.14 -1.50 15.06
C ALA A 151 12.68 -1.64 16.51
N LYS A 152 11.94 -2.71 16.82
CA LYS A 152 11.49 -2.99 18.20
C LYS A 152 12.66 -3.32 19.13
N ALA A 153 13.63 -4.09 18.65
CA ALA A 153 14.83 -4.40 19.42
C ALA A 153 15.64 -3.14 19.73
N LEU A 154 15.79 -2.22 18.76
CA LEU A 154 16.48 -0.94 18.97
C LEU A 154 15.73 -0.02 19.93
N GLU A 155 14.40 0.00 19.87
CA GLU A 155 13.56 0.75 20.81
C GLU A 155 13.76 0.25 22.24
N MET A 156 13.78 -1.07 22.45
CA MET A 156 13.98 -1.67 23.77
C MET A 156 15.38 -1.41 24.31
N THR A 157 16.42 -1.53 23.49
CA THR A 157 17.81 -1.28 23.93
C THR A 157 18.06 0.18 24.24
N ARG A 158 17.47 1.11 23.49
CA ARG A 158 17.61 2.56 23.72
C ARG A 158 16.80 3.02 24.95
N SER A 159 15.71 2.33 25.28
CA SER A 159 14.94 2.58 26.49
C SER A 159 15.73 2.26 27.75
N GLU A 160 16.66 1.29 27.70
CA GLU A 160 17.53 0.95 28.82
C GLU A 160 18.65 1.98 29.05
N GLU A 161 19.19 2.59 28.00
CA GLU A 161 20.21 3.66 28.13
C GLU A 161 19.65 4.90 28.85
N HIS A 162 18.42 5.28 28.60
CA HIS A 162 17.79 6.45 29.26
C HIS A 162 17.33 6.18 30.70
N THR A 163 17.12 4.94 31.08
CA THR A 163 16.74 4.58 32.46
C THR A 163 17.96 4.39 33.37
N SER A 164 19.14 4.23 32.83
CA SER A 164 20.38 4.08 33.59
C SER A 164 21.08 5.42 33.93
N GLU A 165 20.60 6.54 33.37
CA GLU A 165 21.14 7.89 33.65
C GLU A 165 20.28 8.70 34.64
N LEU A 166 19.25 8.13 35.26
CA LEU A 166 18.44 8.72 36.32
C LEU A 166 18.69 7.98 37.66
#